data_e93ea217eb7b5f305e3fd2aa48899a7c
#
_entry.id   e93ea217eb7b5f305e3fd2aa48899a7c
#
_cell.length_a   1.000
_cell.length_b   1.000
_cell.length_c   1.000
_cell.angle_alpha   90.00
_cell.angle_beta   90.00
_cell.angle_gamma   90.00
#
_symmetry.space_group_name_H-M   'P 1'
#
loop_
_entity.id
_entity.type
_entity.pdbx_description
1 polymer ?
#
loop_
_entity_poly.entity_id
_entity_poly.type
_entity_poly.pdbx_seq_one_letter_code
_entity_poly.pdbx_strand_id
1 'polypeptide(L)'
;TEWTGTTYMKKNNIGYLLREGFRGVFLHGFMSFAAVCVTVACLIIMGTFSLVLYNVHVMIVDLEKENQVLVYIDEDYSEAEAKSVGSRINLISNVHEAKFVSREQALDNFVGKQSDTTAFNGVDASILRDRYEVTVEDNSLLEQTVAEIEKIDGVAEVSAHYEIANGFQSLQK
;
A
#
# COMPACT_ATOMS: atom_id res chain seq x y z
N THR A 1 -4.63 -48.48 58.66
CA THR A 1 -5.40 -47.21 58.57
C THR A 1 -5.02 -46.48 57.34
N GLU A 2 -5.81 -46.72 56.27
CA GLU A 2 -5.64 -46.11 54.93
C GLU A 2 -6.18 -44.69 54.92
N TRP A 3 -5.37 -43.77 54.43
CA TRP A 3 -5.81 -42.43 54.02
C TRP A 3 -6.00 -42.43 52.51
N THR A 4 -7.19 -42.73 52.04
CA THR A 4 -7.59 -42.47 50.64
C THR A 4 -8.21 -41.09 50.55
N GLY A 5 -7.39 -40.08 50.34
CA GLY A 5 -7.81 -38.73 49.98
C GLY A 5 -7.97 -38.57 48.49
N THR A 6 -9.09 -38.99 47.93
CA THR A 6 -9.46 -38.67 46.54
C THR A 6 -9.90 -37.20 46.46
N THR A 7 -9.00 -36.35 45.99
CA THR A 7 -9.31 -34.96 45.67
C THR A 7 -10.17 -34.91 44.41
N TYR A 8 -11.48 -34.84 44.58
CA TYR A 8 -12.37 -34.48 43.48
C TYR A 8 -12.15 -33.04 43.06
N MET A 9 -11.38 -32.84 41.99
CA MET A 9 -11.32 -31.55 41.33
C MET A 9 -12.66 -31.26 40.66
N LYS A 10 -13.48 -30.46 41.34
CA LYS A 10 -14.81 -30.06 40.90
C LYS A 10 -14.73 -29.10 39.72
N LYS A 11 -15.19 -29.56 38.59
CA LYS A 11 -15.15 -28.96 37.25
C LYS A 11 -15.93 -27.61 37.07
N ASN A 12 -16.43 -27.01 38.16
CA ASN A 12 -17.33 -25.87 38.10
C ASN A 12 -16.77 -24.57 38.75
N ASN A 13 -15.42 -24.42 38.86
CA ASN A 13 -14.85 -23.28 39.57
C ASN A 13 -14.59 -22.04 38.72
N ILE A 14 -14.75 -22.13 37.39
CA ILE A 14 -14.49 -20.97 36.50
C ILE A 14 -15.52 -19.86 36.76
N GLY A 15 -16.79 -20.20 36.89
CA GLY A 15 -17.84 -19.22 37.20
C GLY A 15 -17.68 -18.59 38.60
N TYR A 16 -17.25 -19.38 39.57
CA TYR A 16 -16.93 -18.89 40.91
C TYR A 16 -15.70 -17.97 40.90
N LEU A 17 -14.62 -18.38 40.22
CA LEU A 17 -13.40 -17.59 40.10
C LEU A 17 -13.63 -16.26 39.36
N LEU A 18 -14.43 -16.26 38.29
CA LEU A 18 -14.84 -15.06 37.61
C LEU A 18 -15.63 -14.11 38.51
N ARG A 19 -16.64 -14.67 39.24
CA ARG A 19 -17.47 -13.88 40.16
C ARG A 19 -16.64 -13.31 41.32
N GLU A 20 -15.73 -14.09 41.89
CA GLU A 20 -14.86 -13.65 42.98
C GLU A 20 -13.82 -12.60 42.47
N GLY A 21 -13.29 -12.79 41.25
CA GLY A 21 -12.44 -11.80 40.61
C GLY A 21 -13.15 -10.46 40.38
N PHE A 22 -14.38 -10.48 39.83
CA PHE A 22 -15.21 -9.28 39.70
C PHE A 22 -15.51 -8.61 41.03
N ARG A 23 -15.81 -9.39 42.07
CA ARG A 23 -16.08 -8.86 43.43
C ARG A 23 -14.85 -8.22 44.04
N GLY A 24 -13.63 -8.78 43.79
CA GLY A 24 -12.35 -8.21 44.23
C GLY A 24 -12.07 -6.87 43.59
N VAL A 25 -12.40 -6.71 42.31
CA VAL A 25 -12.28 -5.43 41.59
C VAL A 25 -13.12 -4.33 42.21
N PHE A 26 -14.36 -4.65 42.69
CA PHE A 26 -15.24 -3.69 43.37
C PHE A 26 -14.85 -3.37 44.79
N LEU A 27 -14.22 -4.31 45.53
CA LEU A 27 -13.78 -4.09 46.90
C LEU A 27 -12.58 -3.10 46.99
N HIS A 28 -11.73 -3.09 45.96
CA HIS A 28 -10.60 -2.18 45.87
C HIS A 28 -10.82 -1.13 44.76
N GLY A 29 -12.02 -0.55 44.72
CA GLY A 29 -12.51 0.27 43.62
C GLY A 29 -11.55 1.35 43.12
N PHE A 30 -10.84 2.04 44.01
CA PHE A 30 -9.90 3.10 43.61
C PHE A 30 -8.66 2.56 42.89
N MET A 31 -8.06 1.47 43.35
CA MET A 31 -6.91 0.86 42.69
C MET A 31 -7.30 0.23 41.34
N SER A 32 -8.47 -0.42 41.30
CA SER A 32 -8.99 -0.99 40.05
C SER A 32 -9.35 0.06 39.04
N PHE A 33 -9.93 1.19 39.47
CA PHE A 33 -10.23 2.33 38.60
C PHE A 33 -8.94 2.92 38.00
N ALA A 34 -7.90 3.12 38.82
CA ALA A 34 -6.61 3.60 38.33
C ALA A 34 -6.00 2.66 37.28
N ALA A 35 -6.03 1.34 37.53
CA ALA A 35 -5.53 0.34 36.59
C ALA A 35 -6.28 0.37 35.25
N VAL A 36 -7.63 0.47 35.29
CA VAL A 36 -8.46 0.59 34.09
C VAL A 36 -8.13 1.88 33.32
N CYS A 37 -8.00 3.02 34.01
CA CYS A 37 -7.64 4.29 33.36
C CYS A 37 -6.30 4.21 32.65
N VAL A 38 -5.28 3.62 33.28
CA VAL A 38 -3.95 3.45 32.66
C VAL A 38 -4.05 2.53 31.44
N THR A 39 -4.77 1.42 31.55
CA THR A 39 -4.95 0.49 30.44
C THR A 39 -5.64 1.16 29.25
N VAL A 40 -6.74 1.89 29.51
CA VAL A 40 -7.48 2.63 28.47
C VAL A 40 -6.58 3.69 27.83
N ALA A 41 -5.83 4.43 28.63
CA ALA A 41 -4.88 5.45 28.10
C ALA A 41 -3.82 4.80 27.18
N CYS A 42 -3.24 3.67 27.61
CA CYS A 42 -2.28 2.93 26.76
C CYS A 42 -2.90 2.44 25.46
N LEU A 43 -4.13 1.93 25.48
CA LEU A 43 -4.83 1.47 24.29
C LEU A 43 -5.16 2.62 23.34
N ILE A 44 -5.55 3.77 23.87
CA ILE A 44 -5.80 4.99 23.07
C ILE A 44 -4.51 5.43 22.38
N ILE A 45 -3.40 5.52 23.12
CA ILE A 45 -2.11 5.94 22.56
C ILE A 45 -1.65 4.96 21.48
N MET A 46 -1.71 3.66 21.74
CA MET A 46 -1.31 2.63 20.78
C MET A 46 -2.21 2.63 19.54
N GLY A 47 -3.52 2.77 19.71
CA GLY A 47 -4.49 2.86 18.63
C GLY A 47 -4.28 4.11 17.76
N THR A 48 -4.08 5.27 18.41
CA THR A 48 -3.81 6.53 17.69
C THR A 48 -2.51 6.44 16.89
N PHE A 49 -1.45 5.90 17.49
CA PHE A 49 -0.17 5.73 16.79
C PHE A 49 -0.29 4.79 15.59
N SER A 50 -1.02 3.68 15.74
CA SER A 50 -1.27 2.75 14.63
C SER A 50 -2.07 3.39 13.49
N LEU A 51 -3.07 4.21 13.81
CA LEU A 51 -3.84 4.96 12.82
C LEU A 51 -2.98 5.99 12.07
N VAL A 52 -2.10 6.70 12.79
CA VAL A 52 -1.18 7.67 12.17
C VAL A 52 -0.24 6.96 11.20
N LEU A 53 0.39 5.86 11.63
CA LEU A 53 1.28 5.08 10.76
C LEU A 53 0.58 4.56 9.52
N TYR A 54 -0.65 4.05 9.66
CA TYR A 54 -1.46 3.59 8.52
C TYR A 54 -1.74 4.72 7.53
N ASN A 55 -2.16 5.89 8.02
CA ASN A 55 -2.44 7.05 7.15
C ASN A 55 -1.18 7.57 6.44
N VAL A 56 -0.03 7.62 7.15
CA VAL A 56 1.26 8.00 6.55
C VAL A 56 1.64 7.01 5.44
N HIS A 57 1.46 5.70 5.67
CA HIS A 57 1.76 4.69 4.65
C HIS A 57 0.88 4.87 3.39
N VAL A 58 -0.44 5.08 3.56
CA VAL A 58 -1.35 5.34 2.44
C VAL A 58 -0.94 6.60 1.68
N MET A 59 -0.57 7.67 2.40
CA MET A 59 -0.14 8.94 1.80
C MET A 59 1.15 8.78 0.97
N ILE A 60 2.12 8.01 1.45
CA ILE A 60 3.36 7.72 0.71
C ILE A 60 3.04 6.97 -0.59
N VAL A 61 2.22 5.92 -0.53
CA VAL A 61 1.82 5.15 -1.71
C VAL A 61 1.08 6.00 -2.75
N ASP A 62 0.27 6.95 -2.30
CA ASP A 62 -0.45 7.85 -3.22
C ASP A 62 0.51 8.88 -3.86
N LEU A 63 1.46 9.42 -3.10
CA LEU A 63 2.51 10.31 -3.63
C LEU A 63 3.42 9.61 -4.66
N GLU A 64 3.75 8.34 -4.43
CA GLU A 64 4.51 7.54 -5.39
C GLU A 64 3.76 7.39 -6.73
N LYS A 65 2.44 7.23 -6.70
CA LYS A 65 1.61 7.14 -7.91
C LYS A 65 1.51 8.48 -8.66
N GLU A 66 1.50 9.60 -7.97
CA GLU A 66 1.44 10.92 -8.57
C GLU A 66 2.72 11.26 -9.36
N ASN A 67 3.86 10.68 -8.96
CA ASN A 67 5.17 10.89 -9.60
C ASN A 67 5.49 9.85 -10.68
N GLN A 68 4.50 9.06 -11.13
CA GLN A 68 4.71 8.03 -12.13
C GLN A 68 4.54 8.58 -13.55
N VAL A 69 5.50 8.24 -14.38
CA VAL A 69 5.46 8.41 -15.83
C VAL A 69 5.10 7.07 -16.47
N LEU A 70 4.06 7.06 -17.28
CA LEU A 70 3.67 5.86 -18.02
C LEU A 70 4.36 5.88 -19.39
N VAL A 71 5.19 4.89 -19.65
CA VAL A 71 5.92 4.70 -20.90
C VAL A 71 5.33 3.50 -21.62
N TYR A 72 4.59 3.74 -22.70
CA TYR A 72 3.98 2.70 -23.53
C TYR A 72 4.99 2.18 -24.54
N ILE A 73 5.05 0.85 -24.65
CA ILE A 73 5.93 0.15 -25.58
C ILE A 73 5.20 -0.07 -26.90
N ASP A 74 5.97 -0.08 -27.98
CA ASP A 74 5.48 -0.34 -29.33
C ASP A 74 4.85 -1.75 -29.41
N GLU A 75 3.70 -1.84 -30.09
CA GLU A 75 2.94 -3.08 -30.24
C GLU A 75 3.69 -4.16 -31.04
N ASP A 76 4.62 -3.73 -31.91
CA ASP A 76 5.43 -4.62 -32.72
C ASP A 76 6.52 -5.35 -31.91
N TYR A 77 6.78 -4.91 -30.67
CA TYR A 77 7.77 -5.52 -29.79
C TYR A 77 7.22 -6.78 -29.12
N SER A 78 8.00 -7.84 -29.15
CA SER A 78 7.74 -9.02 -28.33
C SER A 78 7.95 -8.70 -26.85
N GLU A 79 7.35 -9.50 -25.96
CA GLU A 79 7.50 -9.31 -24.51
C GLU A 79 8.97 -9.31 -24.06
N ALA A 80 9.84 -10.11 -24.71
CA ALA A 80 11.26 -10.16 -24.41
C ALA A 80 11.98 -8.85 -24.83
N GLU A 81 11.63 -8.29 -25.97
CA GLU A 81 12.14 -7.01 -26.45
C GLU A 81 11.62 -5.87 -25.59
N ALA A 82 10.31 -5.87 -25.26
CA ALA A 82 9.71 -4.90 -24.35
C ALA A 82 10.44 -4.87 -22.99
N LYS A 83 10.74 -6.02 -22.40
CA LYS A 83 11.51 -6.11 -21.15
C LYS A 83 12.95 -5.58 -21.27
N SER A 84 13.57 -5.64 -22.46
CA SER A 84 14.90 -5.09 -22.67
C SER A 84 14.95 -3.57 -22.63
N VAL A 85 13.85 -2.89 -22.97
CA VAL A 85 13.72 -1.42 -22.95
C VAL A 85 13.88 -0.90 -21.53
N GLY A 86 13.40 -1.62 -20.52
CA GLY A 86 13.49 -1.23 -19.11
C GLY A 86 14.93 -1.01 -18.63
N SER A 87 15.87 -1.80 -19.12
CA SER A 87 17.29 -1.60 -18.78
C SER A 87 17.83 -0.26 -19.30
N ARG A 88 17.34 0.19 -20.45
CA ARG A 88 17.71 1.49 -21.03
C ARG A 88 17.05 2.66 -20.29
N ILE A 89 15.80 2.49 -19.88
CA ILE A 89 15.08 3.49 -19.09
C ILE A 89 15.77 3.68 -17.73
N ASN A 90 16.16 2.59 -17.06
CA ASN A 90 16.85 2.63 -15.76
C ASN A 90 18.27 3.25 -15.80
N LEU A 91 18.85 3.48 -16.99
CA LEU A 91 20.14 4.18 -17.14
C LEU A 91 20.01 5.71 -17.11
N ILE A 92 18.81 6.24 -17.21
CA ILE A 92 18.56 7.69 -17.14
C ILE A 92 18.71 8.15 -15.68
N SER A 93 19.52 9.16 -15.44
CA SER A 93 19.98 9.57 -14.12
C SER A 93 18.88 10.03 -13.15
N ASN A 94 17.73 10.48 -13.66
CA ASN A 94 16.57 10.90 -12.85
C ASN A 94 15.50 9.82 -12.71
N VAL A 95 15.76 8.61 -13.21
CA VAL A 95 14.85 7.47 -13.04
C VAL A 95 15.24 6.71 -11.80
N HIS A 96 14.31 6.63 -10.83
CA HIS A 96 14.47 5.84 -9.62
C HIS A 96 14.24 4.35 -9.91
N GLU A 97 13.12 4.04 -10.57
CA GLU A 97 12.73 2.69 -10.92
C GLU A 97 11.83 2.69 -12.16
N ALA A 98 12.04 1.73 -13.06
CA ALA A 98 11.17 1.44 -14.19
C ALA A 98 10.57 0.03 -14.02
N LYS A 99 9.30 -0.07 -13.65
CA LYS A 99 8.58 -1.30 -13.44
C LYS A 99 7.81 -1.71 -14.68
N PHE A 100 8.10 -2.88 -15.23
CA PHE A 100 7.35 -3.44 -16.36
C PHE A 100 5.96 -3.92 -15.91
N VAL A 101 4.93 -3.54 -16.67
CA VAL A 101 3.55 -3.98 -16.48
C VAL A 101 3.04 -4.48 -17.83
N SER A 102 2.80 -5.79 -17.93
CA SER A 102 2.24 -6.37 -19.14
C SER A 102 0.78 -5.94 -19.34
N ARG A 103 0.28 -6.04 -20.57
CA ARG A 103 -1.11 -5.73 -20.91
C ARG A 103 -2.12 -6.54 -20.08
N GLU A 104 -1.78 -7.79 -19.73
CA GLU A 104 -2.61 -8.64 -18.87
C GLU A 104 -2.62 -8.13 -17.44
N GLN A 105 -1.46 -7.78 -16.89
CA GLN A 105 -1.36 -7.21 -15.55
C GLN A 105 -2.03 -5.82 -15.47
N ALA A 106 -1.95 -5.04 -16.56
CA ALA A 106 -2.62 -3.75 -16.64
C ALA A 106 -4.15 -3.91 -16.59
N LEU A 107 -4.69 -4.92 -17.28
CA LEU A 107 -6.11 -5.25 -17.25
C LEU A 107 -6.53 -5.73 -15.85
N ASP A 108 -5.79 -6.66 -15.26
CA ASP A 108 -6.08 -7.17 -13.91
C ASP A 108 -6.06 -6.06 -12.87
N ASN A 109 -5.08 -5.16 -12.92
CA ASN A 109 -4.99 -4.00 -12.05
C ASN A 109 -6.16 -3.02 -12.23
N PHE A 110 -6.63 -2.86 -13.46
CA PHE A 110 -7.77 -1.99 -13.77
C PHE A 110 -9.08 -2.60 -13.25
N VAL A 111 -9.32 -3.88 -13.53
CA VAL A 111 -10.53 -4.60 -13.09
C VAL A 111 -10.55 -4.74 -11.56
N GLY A 112 -9.41 -5.04 -10.94
CA GLY A 112 -9.31 -5.19 -9.48
C GLY A 112 -9.57 -3.91 -8.68
N LYS A 113 -9.44 -2.74 -9.29
CA LYS A 113 -9.76 -1.44 -8.67
C LYS A 113 -11.24 -1.04 -8.78
N GLN A 114 -12.01 -1.73 -9.64
CA GLN A 114 -13.42 -1.44 -9.85
C GLN A 114 -14.30 -2.29 -8.93
N SER A 115 -15.29 -1.68 -8.30
CA SER A 115 -16.24 -2.36 -7.42
C SER A 115 -17.22 -3.25 -8.19
N ASP A 116 -17.37 -3.02 -9.50
CA ASP A 116 -18.24 -3.81 -10.40
C ASP A 116 -17.39 -4.42 -11.53
N THR A 117 -17.02 -5.68 -11.36
CA THR A 117 -16.21 -6.43 -12.34
C THR A 117 -17.03 -6.99 -13.50
N THR A 118 -18.36 -6.96 -13.41
CA THR A 118 -19.24 -7.56 -14.42
C THR A 118 -19.21 -6.83 -15.75
N ALA A 119 -18.97 -5.51 -15.75
CA ALA A 119 -18.87 -4.69 -16.95
C ALA A 119 -17.65 -5.01 -17.83
N PHE A 120 -16.63 -5.66 -17.26
CA PHE A 120 -15.34 -5.95 -17.91
C PHE A 120 -15.19 -7.43 -18.30
N ASN A 121 -16.21 -8.26 -18.06
CA ASN A 121 -16.21 -9.66 -18.47
C ASN A 121 -16.16 -9.77 -20.00
N GLY A 122 -15.02 -10.23 -20.55
CA GLY A 122 -14.81 -10.42 -21.98
C GLY A 122 -14.01 -9.29 -22.66
N VAL A 123 -13.48 -8.35 -21.89
CA VAL A 123 -12.51 -7.38 -22.41
C VAL A 123 -11.19 -8.10 -22.66
N ASP A 124 -10.71 -8.06 -23.90
CA ASP A 124 -9.43 -8.66 -24.28
C ASP A 124 -8.27 -7.74 -23.87
N ALA A 125 -7.22 -8.30 -23.28
CA ALA A 125 -6.01 -7.57 -22.91
C ALA A 125 -5.28 -6.96 -24.13
N SER A 126 -5.60 -7.44 -25.36
CA SER A 126 -5.02 -6.92 -26.61
C SER A 126 -5.37 -5.45 -26.90
N ILE A 127 -6.38 -4.88 -26.24
CA ILE A 127 -6.70 -3.44 -26.34
C ILE A 127 -5.74 -2.56 -25.52
N LEU A 128 -4.97 -3.18 -24.63
CA LEU A 128 -3.96 -2.50 -23.80
C LEU A 128 -2.56 -2.75 -24.37
N ARG A 129 -1.66 -1.83 -24.08
CA ARG A 129 -0.23 -1.94 -24.44
C ARG A 129 0.58 -2.32 -23.22
N ASP A 130 1.68 -3.03 -23.49
CA ASP A 130 2.73 -3.19 -22.49
C ASP A 130 3.30 -1.82 -22.15
N ARG A 131 3.58 -1.59 -20.88
CA ARG A 131 4.06 -0.29 -20.42
C ARG A 131 5.09 -0.42 -19.29
N TYR A 132 5.82 0.64 -19.09
CA TYR A 132 6.61 0.85 -17.88
C TYR A 132 5.94 1.90 -17.00
N GLU A 133 5.84 1.63 -15.71
CA GLU A 133 5.55 2.59 -14.67
C GLU A 133 6.89 3.09 -14.14
N VAL A 134 7.27 4.30 -14.55
CA VAL A 134 8.58 4.90 -14.24
C VAL A 134 8.41 5.91 -13.14
N THR A 135 9.14 5.72 -12.03
CA THR A 135 9.19 6.67 -10.92
C THR A 135 10.43 7.55 -11.08
N VAL A 136 10.26 8.86 -10.98
CA VAL A 136 11.37 9.82 -11.05
C VAL A 136 11.82 10.29 -9.67
N GLU A 137 13.11 10.62 -9.52
CA GLU A 137 13.65 11.11 -8.25
C GLU A 137 13.32 12.60 -8.04
N ASP A 138 13.42 13.41 -9.08
CA ASP A 138 13.17 14.85 -9.03
C ASP A 138 12.16 15.27 -10.11
N ASN A 139 11.01 15.75 -9.68
CA ASN A 139 9.95 16.23 -10.56
C ASN A 139 10.33 17.51 -11.32
N SER A 140 11.29 18.29 -10.85
CA SER A 140 11.76 19.48 -11.57
C SER A 140 12.47 19.15 -12.88
N LEU A 141 12.98 17.92 -13.01
CA LEU A 141 13.64 17.37 -14.19
C LEU A 141 12.72 16.48 -15.04
N LEU A 142 11.41 16.43 -14.72
CA LEU A 142 10.45 15.54 -15.37
C LEU A 142 10.40 15.73 -16.88
N GLU A 143 10.31 16.97 -17.37
CA GLU A 143 10.26 17.27 -18.81
C GLU A 143 11.52 16.79 -19.55
N GLN A 144 12.70 16.98 -18.94
CA GLN A 144 13.94 16.50 -19.51
C GLN A 144 14.00 14.97 -19.52
N THR A 145 13.57 14.34 -18.45
CA THR A 145 13.52 12.88 -18.30
C THR A 145 12.59 12.27 -19.35
N VAL A 146 11.40 12.83 -19.53
CA VAL A 146 10.45 12.40 -20.57
C VAL A 146 11.06 12.52 -21.96
N ALA A 147 11.71 13.65 -22.28
CA ALA A 147 12.37 13.86 -23.57
C ALA A 147 13.56 12.90 -23.82
N GLU A 148 14.19 12.38 -22.77
CA GLU A 148 15.22 11.35 -22.87
C GLU A 148 14.61 9.96 -23.09
N ILE A 149 13.50 9.63 -22.40
CA ILE A 149 12.78 8.37 -22.56
C ILE A 149 12.18 8.23 -23.96
N GLU A 150 11.60 9.30 -24.51
CA GLU A 150 11.01 9.30 -25.86
C GLU A 150 12.01 8.99 -26.99
N LYS A 151 13.31 9.18 -26.75
CA LYS A 151 14.37 8.87 -27.73
C LYS A 151 14.76 7.38 -27.74
N ILE A 152 14.25 6.60 -26.80
CA ILE A 152 14.59 5.17 -26.70
C ILE A 152 13.79 4.40 -27.75
N ASP A 153 14.48 3.64 -28.60
CA ASP A 153 13.83 2.75 -29.55
C ASP A 153 12.93 1.73 -28.84
N GLY A 154 11.70 1.60 -29.29
CA GLY A 154 10.66 0.75 -28.70
C GLY A 154 9.71 1.45 -27.76
N VAL A 155 9.91 2.76 -27.50
CA VAL A 155 8.96 3.61 -26.81
C VAL A 155 7.99 4.20 -27.84
N ALA A 156 6.69 3.89 -27.70
CA ALA A 156 5.64 4.41 -28.60
C ALA A 156 5.11 5.76 -28.13
N GLU A 157 4.89 5.88 -26.80
CA GLU A 157 4.29 7.07 -26.20
C GLU A 157 4.72 7.20 -24.73
N VAL A 158 4.91 8.42 -24.26
CA VAL A 158 5.17 8.73 -22.87
C VAL A 158 4.05 9.61 -22.32
N SER A 159 3.34 9.13 -21.30
CA SER A 159 2.29 9.88 -20.62
C SER A 159 2.76 10.29 -19.22
N ALA A 160 2.97 11.58 -19.01
CA ALA A 160 3.35 12.16 -17.73
C ALA A 160 2.26 13.12 -17.23
N HIS A 161 1.93 13.06 -15.96
CA HIS A 161 1.00 14.01 -15.33
C HIS A 161 1.74 15.30 -15.00
N TYR A 162 1.72 16.26 -15.94
CA TYR A 162 2.39 17.57 -15.79
C TYR A 162 1.66 18.53 -14.82
N GLU A 163 0.45 18.24 -14.37
CA GLU A 163 -0.36 19.19 -13.58
C GLU A 163 0.28 19.56 -12.24
N ILE A 164 1.08 18.68 -11.65
CA ILE A 164 1.69 18.90 -10.34
C ILE A 164 2.99 19.68 -10.44
N ALA A 165 3.79 19.46 -11.49
CA ALA A 165 5.06 20.16 -11.70
C ALA A 165 4.86 21.67 -11.91
N ASN A 166 3.79 22.08 -12.58
CA ASN A 166 3.47 23.48 -12.84
C ASN A 166 2.80 24.21 -11.66
N GLY A 167 2.16 23.47 -10.73
CA GLY A 167 1.51 24.04 -9.55
C GLY A 167 2.50 24.66 -8.56
N PHE A 168 3.69 24.11 -8.41
CA PHE A 168 4.72 24.62 -7.48
C PHE A 168 5.47 25.86 -8.04
N GLN A 169 5.62 26.00 -9.34
CA GLN A 169 6.25 27.20 -9.92
C GLN A 169 5.39 28.46 -9.84
N SER A 170 4.05 28.31 -9.75
CA SER A 170 3.13 29.46 -9.62
C SER A 170 3.08 30.04 -8.21
N LEU A 171 3.55 29.33 -7.19
CA LEU A 171 3.57 29.78 -5.80
C LEU A 171 4.87 30.49 -5.38
N GLN A 172 5.89 30.53 -6.24
CA GLN A 172 7.20 31.18 -5.98
C GLN A 172 7.32 32.57 -6.62
N LYS A 173 6.22 33.21 -7.07
CA LYS A 173 6.23 34.60 -7.55
C LYS A 173 5.53 35.54 -6.61
#